data_2b2c7253bf35024f63078ca496cb4558
#
_entry.id   2b2c7253bf35024f63078ca496cb4558
#
_cell.length_a   1.000
_cell.length_b   1.000
_cell.length_c   1.000
_cell.angle_alpha   90.00
_cell.angle_beta   90.00
_cell.angle_gamma   90.00
#
_symmetry.space_group_name_H-M   'P 1'
#
loop_
_entity.id
_entity.type
_entity.pdbx_description
1 polymer ?
#
loop_
_entity_poly.entity_id
_entity_poly.type
_entity_poly.pdbx_seq_one_letter_code
_entity_poly.pdbx_strand_id
1 'polypeptide(L)'
;MTTTGEFQRRAMELFDDAVLAQQLGDDALSRKLLIEALGLEASAADSVAGEYLLEPTRSVLHRSAATIALQIGNLETARRYLETALAGNPPLEILRELRELDNQVSRLERASGIRKHGSGARRTPTKMIIDRFKQEPPVNIVGLAEALGLHVEEDDLGPEFAGEIFRDEDSDSGYSIRVNSPDVLVRKRFTVAHEIAHYLLHRDRITDRLRDDNMYRSGLGDQREQAANRLAADLLMPAKVIRDLRAQGIGSPEEMSERLGVSLQAMRLRLGIRGRDH
;
A
#
# COMPACT_ATOMS: atom_id res chain seq x y z
N MET A 1 4.40 14.14 30.43
CA MET A 1 4.18 13.02 29.47
C MET A 1 5.03 13.31 28.26
N THR A 2 5.98 12.45 27.95
CA THR A 2 6.87 12.61 26.78
C THR A 2 6.02 12.41 25.51
N THR A 3 6.13 13.32 24.55
CA THR A 3 5.33 13.27 23.32
C THR A 3 5.96 12.31 22.29
N THR A 4 5.18 11.81 21.34
CA THR A 4 5.68 10.97 20.23
C THR A 4 6.86 11.64 19.50
N GLY A 5 6.80 12.96 19.30
CA GLY A 5 7.88 13.72 18.69
C GLY A 5 9.16 13.83 19.53
N GLU A 6 9.05 13.78 20.86
CA GLU A 6 10.23 13.73 21.75
C GLU A 6 10.91 12.36 21.70
N PHE A 7 10.13 11.28 21.65
CA PHE A 7 10.69 9.94 21.47
C PHE A 7 11.44 9.81 20.16
N GLN A 8 10.84 10.28 19.06
CA GLN A 8 11.46 10.23 17.74
C GLN A 8 12.76 11.04 17.67
N ARG A 9 12.76 12.27 18.18
CA ARG A 9 13.97 13.09 18.21
C ARG A 9 15.10 12.41 18.98
N ARG A 10 14.80 11.87 20.16
CA ARG A 10 15.80 11.19 21.00
C ARG A 10 16.28 9.88 20.34
N ALA A 11 15.41 9.17 19.66
CA ALA A 11 15.79 7.99 18.89
C ALA A 11 16.76 8.34 17.75
N MET A 12 16.52 9.44 17.03
CA MET A 12 17.42 9.93 15.98
C MET A 12 18.80 10.32 16.54
N GLU A 13 18.86 11.04 17.67
CA GLU A 13 20.14 11.39 18.31
C GLU A 13 20.95 10.12 18.66
N LEU A 14 20.29 9.11 19.25
CA LEU A 14 20.94 7.83 19.58
C LEU A 14 21.39 7.06 18.32
N PHE A 15 20.62 7.16 17.26
CA PHE A 15 20.96 6.54 15.98
C PHE A 15 22.22 7.17 15.38
N ASP A 16 22.32 8.51 15.36
CA ASP A 16 23.48 9.24 14.87
C ASP A 16 24.73 8.92 15.71
N ASP A 17 24.59 8.87 17.03
CA ASP A 17 25.67 8.45 17.94
C ASP A 17 26.10 6.99 17.70
N ALA A 18 25.16 6.10 17.37
CA ALA A 18 25.46 4.72 17.03
C ALA A 18 26.25 4.60 15.72
N VAL A 19 25.91 5.39 14.70
CA VAL A 19 26.64 5.45 13.43
C VAL A 19 28.06 5.95 13.67
N LEU A 20 28.25 6.98 14.51
CA LEU A 20 29.56 7.50 14.86
C LEU A 20 30.39 6.44 15.61
N ALA A 21 29.80 5.75 16.60
CA ALA A 21 30.47 4.68 17.33
C ALA A 21 30.93 3.55 16.37
N GLN A 22 30.13 3.18 15.39
CA GLN A 22 30.46 2.19 14.37
C GLN A 22 31.64 2.67 13.51
N GLN A 23 31.66 3.93 13.08
CA GLN A 23 32.76 4.49 12.30
C GLN A 23 34.08 4.53 13.08
N LEU A 24 34.01 4.65 14.41
CA LEU A 24 35.15 4.61 15.30
C LEU A 24 35.58 3.16 15.69
N GLY A 25 34.87 2.14 15.18
CA GLY A 25 35.16 0.74 15.44
C GLY A 25 34.63 0.22 16.78
N ASP A 26 33.78 0.98 17.48
CA ASP A 26 33.15 0.53 18.71
C ASP A 26 31.77 -0.09 18.42
N ASP A 27 31.80 -1.30 17.89
CA ASP A 27 30.57 -2.06 17.54
C ASP A 27 29.71 -2.37 18.77
N ALA A 28 30.30 -2.49 19.95
CA ALA A 28 29.60 -2.77 21.18
C ALA A 28 28.75 -1.57 21.63
N LEU A 29 29.35 -0.37 21.59
CA LEU A 29 28.64 0.88 21.90
C LEU A 29 27.57 1.17 20.83
N SER A 30 27.92 1.02 19.54
CA SER A 30 26.97 1.18 18.44
C SER A 30 25.73 0.32 18.63
N ARG A 31 25.92 -0.99 18.88
CA ARG A 31 24.81 -1.92 19.11
C ARG A 31 23.95 -1.53 20.31
N LYS A 32 24.57 -1.08 21.41
CA LYS A 32 23.84 -0.62 22.60
C LYS A 32 22.96 0.58 22.28
N LEU A 33 23.50 1.58 21.60
CA LEU A 33 22.78 2.79 21.20
C LEU A 33 21.63 2.48 20.26
N LEU A 34 21.82 1.58 19.28
CA LEU A 34 20.76 1.11 18.40
C LEU A 34 19.63 0.40 19.15
N ILE A 35 19.93 -0.38 20.18
CA ILE A 35 18.89 -1.03 21.00
C ILE A 35 18.07 0.02 21.77
N GLU A 36 18.72 1.05 22.32
CA GLU A 36 18.02 2.15 23.00
C GLU A 36 17.18 2.98 22.01
N ALA A 37 17.74 3.30 20.82
CA ALA A 37 17.02 3.99 19.76
C ALA A 37 15.78 3.21 19.30
N LEU A 38 15.90 1.89 19.12
CA LEU A 38 14.78 1.03 18.77
C LEU A 38 13.67 1.07 19.84
N GLY A 39 14.01 1.08 21.12
CA GLY A 39 13.01 1.16 22.19
C GLY A 39 12.16 2.44 22.14
N LEU A 40 12.79 3.58 21.82
CA LEU A 40 12.11 4.86 21.68
C LEU A 40 11.28 4.93 20.39
N GLU A 41 11.86 4.53 19.27
CA GLU A 41 11.19 4.52 17.97
C GLU A 41 10.00 3.55 17.96
N ALA A 42 10.17 2.37 18.58
CA ALA A 42 9.12 1.39 18.79
C ALA A 42 7.94 1.99 19.58
N SER A 43 8.25 2.73 20.66
CA SER A 43 7.21 3.39 21.46
C SER A 43 6.45 4.45 20.67
N ALA A 44 7.16 5.20 19.83
CA ALA A 44 6.54 6.18 18.92
C ALA A 44 5.67 5.50 17.86
N ALA A 45 6.18 4.46 17.21
CA ALA A 45 5.46 3.70 16.19
C ALA A 45 4.22 3.01 16.75
N ASP A 46 4.35 2.31 17.87
CA ASP A 46 3.24 1.60 18.51
C ASP A 46 2.12 2.56 18.97
N SER A 47 2.45 3.80 19.36
CA SER A 47 1.46 4.82 19.74
C SER A 47 0.54 5.24 18.58
N VAL A 48 0.95 5.05 17.34
CA VAL A 48 0.20 5.42 16.13
C VAL A 48 -0.18 4.22 15.26
N ALA A 49 0.04 3.00 15.74
CA ALA A 49 -0.16 1.79 14.94
C ALA A 49 -1.59 1.65 14.38
N GLY A 50 -2.60 2.04 15.15
CA GLY A 50 -4.02 2.04 14.77
C GLY A 50 -4.50 3.33 14.10
N GLU A 51 -3.68 4.36 14.02
CA GLU A 51 -4.08 5.70 13.59
C GLU A 51 -3.85 5.89 12.08
N TYR A 52 -4.66 5.24 11.26
CA TYR A 52 -4.53 5.25 9.79
C TYR A 52 -4.66 6.65 9.15
N LEU A 53 -5.27 7.61 9.86
CA LEU A 53 -5.38 9.01 9.40
C LEU A 53 -4.08 9.81 9.59
N LEU A 54 -3.12 9.29 10.35
CA LEU A 54 -1.82 9.93 10.57
C LEU A 54 -0.76 9.56 9.53
N GLU A 55 -1.16 9.14 8.34
CA GLU A 55 -0.21 8.98 7.25
C GLU A 55 0.27 10.37 6.73
N PRO A 56 1.54 10.53 6.37
CA PRO A 56 2.60 9.52 6.29
C PRO A 56 3.32 9.22 7.63
N THR A 57 3.04 9.94 8.70
CA THR A 57 3.76 9.83 9.98
C THR A 57 3.77 8.40 10.50
N ARG A 58 2.63 7.70 10.41
CA ARG A 58 2.49 6.32 10.84
C ARG A 58 3.46 5.41 10.10
N SER A 59 3.45 5.40 8.79
CA SER A 59 4.33 4.54 7.97
C SER A 59 5.80 4.90 8.11
N VAL A 60 6.15 6.18 8.27
CA VAL A 60 7.52 6.65 8.51
C VAL A 60 8.06 6.10 9.82
N LEU A 61 7.32 6.20 10.94
CA LEU A 61 7.74 5.68 12.25
C LEU A 61 7.93 4.16 12.22
N HIS A 62 7.02 3.43 11.61
CA HIS A 62 7.13 1.97 11.51
C HIS A 62 8.30 1.55 10.60
N ARG A 63 8.57 2.26 9.49
CA ARG A 63 9.73 2.04 8.64
C ARG A 63 11.03 2.28 9.42
N SER A 64 11.09 3.37 10.19
CA SER A 64 12.25 3.72 11.00
C SER A 64 12.54 2.62 12.04
N ALA A 65 11.53 2.19 12.80
CA ALA A 65 11.65 1.09 13.76
C ALA A 65 12.12 -0.22 13.09
N ALA A 66 11.58 -0.55 11.90
CA ALA A 66 11.99 -1.73 11.14
C ALA A 66 13.45 -1.65 10.69
N THR A 67 13.91 -0.47 10.25
CA THR A 67 15.29 -0.23 9.81
C THR A 67 16.26 -0.43 10.97
N ILE A 68 16.00 0.15 12.13
CA ILE A 68 16.85 -0.01 13.30
C ILE A 68 16.87 -1.47 13.78
N ALA A 69 15.71 -2.14 13.79
CA ALA A 69 15.61 -3.55 14.15
C ALA A 69 16.44 -4.43 13.19
N LEU A 70 16.44 -4.12 11.90
CA LEU A 70 17.25 -4.83 10.91
C LEU A 70 18.76 -4.65 11.14
N GLN A 71 19.20 -3.43 11.48
CA GLN A 71 20.61 -3.15 11.76
C GLN A 71 21.16 -3.90 12.97
N ILE A 72 20.36 -4.11 14.01
CA ILE A 72 20.76 -4.93 15.16
C ILE A 72 20.59 -6.44 14.91
N GLY A 73 20.10 -6.84 13.74
CA GLY A 73 19.85 -8.23 13.36
C GLY A 73 18.59 -8.84 13.96
N ASN A 74 17.67 -8.01 14.48
CA ASN A 74 16.39 -8.48 15.01
C ASN A 74 15.33 -8.57 13.90
N LEU A 75 15.42 -9.67 13.13
CA LEU A 75 14.56 -9.87 11.96
C LEU A 75 13.08 -10.00 12.31
N GLU A 76 12.75 -10.59 13.47
CA GLU A 76 11.36 -10.74 13.92
C GLU A 76 10.72 -9.36 14.18
N THR A 77 11.42 -8.49 14.90
CA THR A 77 10.94 -7.13 15.17
C THR A 77 10.87 -6.30 13.89
N ALA A 78 11.87 -6.42 13.01
CA ALA A 78 11.85 -5.75 11.69
C ALA A 78 10.63 -6.18 10.88
N ARG A 79 10.35 -7.47 10.81
CA ARG A 79 9.17 -8.05 10.13
C ARG A 79 7.87 -7.48 10.68
N ARG A 80 7.70 -7.47 11.99
CA ARG A 80 6.48 -6.96 12.65
C ARG A 80 6.19 -5.50 12.28
N TYR A 81 7.20 -4.63 12.32
CA TYR A 81 7.01 -3.22 11.98
C TYR A 81 6.76 -3.00 10.50
N LEU A 82 7.41 -3.77 9.62
CA LEU A 82 7.14 -3.74 8.19
C LEU A 82 5.70 -4.15 7.87
N GLU A 83 5.23 -5.24 8.43
CA GLU A 83 3.84 -5.71 8.24
C GLU A 83 2.83 -4.65 8.72
N THR A 84 3.11 -4.00 9.86
CA THR A 84 2.24 -2.93 10.37
C THR A 84 2.25 -1.71 9.45
N ALA A 85 3.42 -1.29 8.94
CA ALA A 85 3.51 -0.18 8.00
C ALA A 85 2.76 -0.47 6.70
N LEU A 86 2.98 -1.64 6.13
CA LEU A 86 2.36 -2.10 4.88
C LEU A 86 0.84 -2.33 5.00
N ALA A 87 0.33 -2.61 6.20
CA ALA A 87 -1.11 -2.71 6.44
C ALA A 87 -1.84 -1.35 6.42
N GLY A 88 -1.09 -0.22 6.44
CA GLY A 88 -1.62 1.14 6.34
C GLY A 88 -1.84 1.60 4.91
N ASN A 89 -1.75 2.92 4.73
CA ASN A 89 -1.84 3.57 3.41
C ASN A 89 -0.61 4.49 3.19
N PRO A 90 0.62 3.92 3.18
CA PRO A 90 1.83 4.71 2.98
C PRO A 90 1.81 5.41 1.62
N PRO A 91 2.33 6.65 1.51
CA PRO A 91 2.62 7.27 0.23
C PRO A 91 3.56 6.39 -0.61
N LEU A 92 3.47 6.48 -1.94
CA LEU A 92 4.22 5.61 -2.85
C LEU A 92 5.73 5.63 -2.64
N GLU A 93 6.30 6.79 -2.29
CA GLU A 93 7.73 6.90 -1.96
C GLU A 93 8.09 6.05 -0.74
N ILE A 94 7.31 6.16 0.33
CA ILE A 94 7.50 5.38 1.56
C ILE A 94 7.27 3.89 1.29
N LEU A 95 6.27 3.57 0.46
CA LEU A 95 5.98 2.20 0.07
C LEU A 95 7.14 1.53 -0.66
N ARG A 96 7.82 2.23 -1.57
CA ARG A 96 9.03 1.72 -2.24
C ARG A 96 10.13 1.37 -1.23
N GLU A 97 10.38 2.26 -0.28
CA GLU A 97 11.38 2.02 0.78
C GLU A 97 11.00 0.86 1.69
N LEU A 98 9.72 0.74 2.05
CA LEU A 98 9.20 -0.39 2.83
C LEU A 98 9.38 -1.72 2.09
N ARG A 99 9.17 -1.75 0.78
CA ARG A 99 9.38 -2.95 -0.04
C ARG A 99 10.85 -3.34 -0.13
N GLU A 100 11.73 -2.37 -0.35
CA GLU A 100 13.16 -2.65 -0.37
C GLU A 100 13.62 -3.25 0.96
N LEU A 101 13.15 -2.69 2.07
CA LEU A 101 13.43 -3.19 3.39
C LEU A 101 12.82 -4.60 3.61
N ASP A 102 11.61 -4.86 3.13
CA ASP A 102 10.96 -6.18 3.17
C ASP A 102 11.74 -7.24 2.39
N ASN A 103 12.24 -6.87 1.21
CA ASN A 103 13.11 -7.73 0.41
C ASN A 103 14.44 -8.05 1.15
N GLN A 104 15.04 -7.07 1.83
CA GLN A 104 16.26 -7.27 2.61
C GLN A 104 16.00 -8.22 3.78
N VAL A 105 14.95 -7.99 4.57
CA VAL A 105 14.54 -8.88 5.67
C VAL A 105 14.28 -10.29 5.17
N SER A 106 13.55 -10.44 4.08
CA SER A 106 13.22 -11.74 3.47
C SER A 106 14.46 -12.50 2.97
N ARG A 107 15.48 -11.80 2.45
CA ARG A 107 16.77 -12.42 2.07
C ARG A 107 17.53 -12.94 3.30
N LEU A 108 17.58 -12.16 4.37
CA LEU A 108 18.27 -12.52 5.60
C LEU A 108 17.56 -13.66 6.35
N GLU A 109 16.23 -13.67 6.39
CA GLU A 109 15.45 -14.79 6.94
C GLU A 109 15.75 -16.09 6.22
N ARG A 110 15.83 -16.07 4.86
CA ARG A 110 16.21 -17.24 4.06
C ARG A 110 17.63 -17.70 4.34
N ALA A 111 18.57 -16.75 4.44
CA ALA A 111 19.99 -17.04 4.71
C ALA A 111 20.21 -17.60 6.12
N SER A 112 19.43 -17.16 7.11
CA SER A 112 19.51 -17.59 8.50
C SER A 112 18.78 -18.91 8.78
N GLY A 113 18.18 -19.54 7.75
CA GLY A 113 17.39 -20.76 7.92
C GLY A 113 16.11 -20.55 8.77
N ILE A 114 15.78 -19.31 9.07
CA ILE A 114 14.52 -18.93 9.71
C ILE A 114 13.43 -19.22 8.68
N ARG A 115 12.85 -20.42 8.76
CA ARG A 115 11.65 -20.74 7.97
C ARG A 115 10.60 -19.69 8.33
N LYS A 116 10.03 -19.05 7.32
CA LYS A 116 8.79 -18.28 7.50
C LYS A 116 7.85 -19.14 8.36
N HIS A 117 7.65 -18.78 9.60
CA HIS A 117 6.57 -19.35 10.39
C HIS A 117 5.29 -18.90 9.70
N GLY A 118 4.72 -19.81 8.93
CA GLY A 118 3.40 -19.65 8.37
C GLY A 118 3.34 -19.11 6.97
N SER A 119 3.85 -19.85 6.00
CA SER A 119 3.15 -19.88 4.73
C SER A 119 3.06 -21.32 4.19
N GLY A 120 2.66 -22.24 5.06
CA GLY A 120 1.64 -23.22 4.73
C GLY A 120 0.29 -22.47 4.83
N ALA A 121 0.24 -21.22 4.44
CA ALA A 121 -0.98 -20.46 4.38
C ALA A 121 -1.86 -21.15 3.34
N ARG A 122 -2.92 -21.83 3.83
CA ARG A 122 -4.17 -21.89 3.06
C ARG A 122 -4.29 -20.52 2.43
N ARG A 123 -4.15 -20.42 1.09
CA ARG A 123 -4.32 -19.16 0.36
C ARG A 123 -5.60 -18.55 0.89
N THR A 124 -5.48 -17.42 1.58
CA THR A 124 -6.65 -16.72 2.12
C THR A 124 -7.57 -16.47 0.94
N PRO A 125 -8.82 -16.94 0.93
CA PRO A 125 -9.67 -16.75 -0.22
C PRO A 125 -9.66 -15.29 -0.64
N THR A 126 -9.47 -15.02 -1.93
CA THR A 126 -9.39 -13.65 -2.51
C THR A 126 -10.45 -12.70 -1.92
N LYS A 127 -11.67 -13.23 -1.71
CA LYS A 127 -12.75 -12.49 -1.07
C LYS A 127 -12.38 -11.98 0.33
N MET A 128 -11.73 -12.80 1.16
CA MET A 128 -11.34 -12.38 2.53
C MET A 128 -10.28 -11.29 2.50
N ILE A 129 -9.35 -11.35 1.53
CA ILE A 129 -8.36 -10.29 1.31
C ILE A 129 -9.09 -8.99 0.95
N ILE A 130 -9.96 -9.01 -0.05
CA ILE A 130 -10.72 -7.84 -0.48
C ILE A 130 -11.58 -7.28 0.66
N ASP A 131 -12.32 -8.13 1.36
CA ASP A 131 -13.20 -7.71 2.46
C ASP A 131 -12.42 -7.03 3.61
N ARG A 132 -11.18 -7.47 3.87
CA ARG A 132 -10.31 -6.84 4.87
C ARG A 132 -9.96 -5.40 4.49
N PHE A 133 -9.60 -5.13 3.23
CA PHE A 133 -9.20 -3.80 2.78
C PHE A 133 -10.37 -2.83 2.60
N LYS A 134 -11.59 -3.34 2.47
CA LYS A 134 -12.83 -2.54 2.27
C LYS A 134 -13.47 -2.05 3.56
N GLN A 135 -12.81 -2.17 4.73
CA GLN A 135 -13.41 -1.81 6.01
C GLN A 135 -13.35 -0.31 6.30
N GLU A 136 -12.26 0.34 5.93
CA GLU A 136 -11.95 1.73 6.31
C GLU A 136 -11.59 2.58 5.10
N PRO A 137 -12.13 3.82 5.02
CA PRO A 137 -11.76 4.78 3.98
C PRO A 137 -10.51 5.61 4.38
N PRO A 138 -9.68 6.02 3.42
CA PRO A 138 -9.69 5.57 2.02
C PRO A 138 -9.13 4.16 1.88
N VAL A 139 -9.76 3.32 1.08
CA VAL A 139 -9.27 1.94 0.83
C VAL A 139 -7.81 1.96 0.38
N ASN A 140 -6.93 1.22 1.07
CA ASN A 140 -5.55 1.05 0.64
C ASN A 140 -5.49 0.14 -0.60
N ILE A 141 -5.68 0.74 -1.78
CA ILE A 141 -5.79 -0.01 -3.03
C ILE A 141 -4.46 -0.62 -3.47
N VAL A 142 -3.34 0.03 -3.16
CA VAL A 142 -2.01 -0.50 -3.47
C VAL A 142 -1.69 -1.67 -2.54
N GLY A 143 -1.97 -1.55 -1.24
CA GLY A 143 -1.84 -2.65 -0.29
C GLY A 143 -2.74 -3.85 -0.64
N LEU A 144 -3.95 -3.59 -1.20
CA LEU A 144 -4.80 -4.66 -1.73
C LEU A 144 -4.14 -5.37 -2.92
N ALA A 145 -3.56 -4.63 -3.88
CA ALA A 145 -2.84 -5.21 -5.01
C ALA A 145 -1.73 -6.15 -4.51
N GLU A 146 -0.95 -5.69 -3.54
CA GLU A 146 0.15 -6.47 -2.95
C GLU A 146 -0.32 -7.70 -2.20
N ALA A 147 -1.40 -7.56 -1.42
CA ALA A 147 -1.99 -8.71 -0.73
C ALA A 147 -2.53 -9.77 -1.71
N LEU A 148 -2.84 -9.37 -2.93
CA LEU A 148 -3.18 -10.26 -4.04
C LEU A 148 -1.94 -10.81 -4.78
N GLY A 149 -0.74 -10.37 -4.40
CA GLY A 149 0.53 -10.75 -5.02
C GLY A 149 0.89 -9.94 -6.26
N LEU A 150 0.19 -8.83 -6.52
CA LEU A 150 0.48 -7.91 -7.62
C LEU A 150 1.54 -6.89 -7.18
N HIS A 151 2.57 -6.68 -7.98
CA HIS A 151 3.48 -5.56 -7.78
C HIS A 151 2.91 -4.30 -8.44
N VAL A 152 3.07 -3.12 -7.81
CA VAL A 152 2.62 -1.84 -8.37
C VAL A 152 3.80 -0.90 -8.54
N GLU A 153 4.00 -0.40 -9.75
CA GLU A 153 5.05 0.55 -10.09
C GLU A 153 4.50 1.79 -10.80
N GLU A 154 5.24 2.89 -10.72
CA GLU A 154 4.96 4.12 -11.47
C GLU A 154 5.99 4.31 -12.57
N ASP A 155 5.53 4.68 -13.77
CA ASP A 155 6.39 5.00 -14.90
C ASP A 155 5.74 6.10 -15.74
N ASP A 156 6.50 6.79 -16.55
CA ASP A 156 5.96 7.75 -17.53
C ASP A 156 5.48 6.96 -18.76
N LEU A 157 4.18 6.72 -18.81
CA LEU A 157 3.53 5.99 -19.90
C LEU A 157 3.10 6.91 -21.06
N GLY A 158 3.31 8.23 -20.91
CA GLY A 158 2.79 9.23 -21.84
C GLY A 158 1.31 9.57 -21.58
N PRO A 159 0.79 10.60 -22.29
CA PRO A 159 -0.53 11.19 -21.97
C PRO A 159 -1.73 10.31 -22.34
N GLU A 160 -1.55 9.32 -23.22
CA GLU A 160 -2.64 8.46 -23.72
C GLU A 160 -2.93 7.28 -22.77
N PHE A 161 -2.01 6.94 -21.88
CA PHE A 161 -2.11 5.75 -21.03
C PHE A 161 -2.19 6.12 -19.56
N ALA A 162 -3.19 5.60 -18.86
CA ALA A 162 -3.31 5.76 -17.40
C ALA A 162 -2.56 4.67 -16.63
N GLY A 163 -2.51 3.45 -17.17
CA GLY A 163 -1.81 2.31 -16.62
C GLY A 163 -2.07 1.03 -17.41
N GLU A 164 -1.43 -0.04 -16.95
CA GLU A 164 -1.55 -1.36 -17.55
C GLU A 164 -1.29 -2.45 -16.51
N ILE A 165 -1.89 -3.62 -16.70
CA ILE A 165 -1.47 -4.85 -16.03
C ILE A 165 -0.74 -5.74 -17.03
N PHE A 166 0.39 -6.32 -16.60
CA PHE A 166 1.24 -7.15 -17.46
C PHE A 166 1.78 -8.36 -16.71
N ARG A 167 2.28 -9.36 -17.45
CA ARG A 167 2.95 -10.52 -16.85
C ARG A 167 4.30 -10.13 -16.29
N ASP A 168 4.60 -10.62 -15.09
CA ASP A 168 5.83 -10.36 -14.36
C ASP A 168 6.16 -11.58 -13.51
N GLU A 169 7.16 -12.34 -13.94
CA GLU A 169 7.59 -13.57 -13.26
C GLU A 169 8.21 -13.30 -11.89
N ASP A 170 8.66 -12.08 -11.64
CA ASP A 170 9.26 -11.68 -10.36
C ASP A 170 8.20 -11.35 -9.29
N SER A 171 6.94 -11.19 -9.68
CA SER A 171 5.84 -10.96 -8.74
C SER A 171 5.23 -12.26 -8.21
N ASP A 172 4.71 -12.25 -6.97
CA ASP A 172 4.12 -13.44 -6.32
C ASP A 172 2.90 -14.00 -7.07
N SER A 173 2.18 -13.14 -7.80
CA SER A 173 1.02 -13.53 -8.62
C SER A 173 1.36 -13.90 -10.05
N GLY A 174 2.57 -13.58 -10.52
CA GLY A 174 2.98 -13.60 -11.92
C GLY A 174 2.52 -12.38 -12.73
N TYR A 175 2.06 -11.29 -12.05
CA TYR A 175 1.56 -10.07 -12.69
C TYR A 175 1.95 -8.83 -11.90
N SER A 176 2.18 -7.74 -12.62
CA SER A 176 2.45 -6.40 -12.07
C SER A 176 1.54 -5.36 -12.69
N ILE A 177 1.31 -4.27 -11.96
CA ILE A 177 0.53 -3.12 -12.39
C ILE A 177 1.48 -1.95 -12.55
N ARG A 178 1.42 -1.26 -13.69
CA ARG A 178 2.12 -0.01 -13.94
C ARG A 178 1.12 1.11 -14.09
N VAL A 179 1.34 2.24 -13.38
CA VAL A 179 0.50 3.42 -13.46
C VAL A 179 1.28 4.63 -13.93
N ASN A 180 0.62 5.53 -14.63
CA ASN A 180 1.25 6.70 -15.20
C ASN A 180 1.69 7.69 -14.12
N SER A 181 2.99 7.95 -14.01
CA SER A 181 3.59 8.77 -12.96
C SER A 181 3.13 10.23 -12.95
N PRO A 182 2.85 10.92 -14.09
CA PRO A 182 2.32 12.28 -14.11
C PRO A 182 0.87 12.41 -13.62
N ASP A 183 0.11 11.30 -13.56
CA ASP A 183 -1.30 11.37 -13.18
C ASP A 183 -1.50 11.80 -11.72
N VAL A 184 -2.60 12.54 -11.46
CA VAL A 184 -2.99 12.93 -10.11
C VAL A 184 -3.38 11.71 -9.28
N LEU A 185 -3.18 11.79 -7.96
CA LEU A 185 -3.35 10.66 -7.04
C LEU A 185 -4.69 9.94 -7.18
N VAL A 186 -5.81 10.67 -7.27
CA VAL A 186 -7.14 10.05 -7.41
C VAL A 186 -7.27 9.24 -8.69
N ARG A 187 -6.61 9.66 -9.79
CA ARG A 187 -6.58 8.92 -11.05
C ARG A 187 -5.71 7.68 -10.92
N LYS A 188 -4.51 7.78 -10.36
CA LYS A 188 -3.64 6.62 -10.09
C LYS A 188 -4.36 5.57 -9.26
N ARG A 189 -5.04 5.97 -8.18
CA ARG A 189 -5.83 5.06 -7.35
C ARG A 189 -6.92 4.33 -8.12
N PHE A 190 -7.63 5.05 -9.00
CA PHE A 190 -8.65 4.44 -9.85
C PHE A 190 -8.03 3.46 -10.84
N THR A 191 -6.90 3.82 -11.46
CA THR A 191 -6.16 2.94 -12.38
C THR A 191 -5.72 1.65 -11.68
N VAL A 192 -5.10 1.73 -10.49
CA VAL A 192 -4.73 0.52 -9.73
C VAL A 192 -5.96 -0.36 -9.46
N ALA A 193 -7.08 0.24 -9.04
CA ALA A 193 -8.32 -0.51 -8.79
C ALA A 193 -8.88 -1.18 -10.06
N HIS A 194 -8.76 -0.50 -11.19
CA HIS A 194 -9.17 -0.99 -12.50
C HIS A 194 -8.31 -2.18 -12.95
N GLU A 195 -6.99 -2.08 -12.81
CA GLU A 195 -6.08 -3.17 -13.15
C GLU A 195 -6.24 -4.38 -12.20
N ILE A 196 -6.52 -4.15 -10.91
CA ILE A 196 -6.93 -5.23 -9.98
C ILE A 196 -8.21 -5.90 -10.48
N ALA A 197 -9.17 -5.12 -10.98
CA ALA A 197 -10.41 -5.67 -11.50
C ALA A 197 -10.17 -6.53 -12.75
N HIS A 198 -9.29 -6.12 -13.65
CA HIS A 198 -8.86 -6.96 -14.77
C HIS A 198 -8.18 -8.25 -14.30
N TYR A 199 -7.29 -8.18 -13.32
CA TYR A 199 -6.68 -9.38 -12.73
C TYR A 199 -7.73 -10.35 -12.15
N LEU A 200 -8.72 -9.85 -11.43
CA LEU A 200 -9.72 -10.68 -10.78
C LEU A 200 -10.73 -11.29 -11.77
N LEU A 201 -11.09 -10.56 -12.82
CA LEU A 201 -12.14 -10.94 -13.77
C LEU A 201 -11.61 -11.60 -15.03
N HIS A 202 -10.39 -11.25 -15.46
CA HIS A 202 -9.91 -11.55 -16.82
C HIS A 202 -8.46 -12.07 -16.85
N ARG A 203 -7.92 -12.53 -15.71
CA ARG A 203 -6.52 -12.97 -15.57
C ARG A 203 -6.05 -13.91 -16.68
N ASP A 204 -6.89 -14.86 -17.08
CA ASP A 204 -6.54 -15.86 -18.08
C ASP A 204 -6.32 -15.29 -19.49
N ARG A 205 -6.60 -14.00 -19.67
CA ARG A 205 -6.51 -13.29 -20.95
C ARG A 205 -5.48 -12.17 -20.95
N ILE A 206 -4.79 -11.96 -19.83
CA ILE A 206 -3.69 -11.01 -19.75
C ILE A 206 -2.50 -11.68 -20.43
N THR A 207 -2.11 -11.18 -21.59
CA THR A 207 -0.93 -11.61 -22.36
C THR A 207 0.27 -10.74 -22.03
N ASP A 208 1.47 -11.08 -22.53
CA ASP A 208 2.74 -10.44 -22.19
C ASP A 208 2.82 -8.94 -22.48
N ARG A 209 1.89 -8.39 -23.24
CA ARG A 209 1.64 -6.95 -23.41
C ARG A 209 0.21 -6.74 -23.89
N LEU A 210 -0.68 -6.33 -23.01
CA LEU A 210 -1.96 -5.75 -23.41
C LEU A 210 -1.76 -4.29 -23.86
N ARG A 211 -0.91 -4.06 -24.85
CA ARG A 211 -0.99 -2.90 -25.74
C ARG A 211 -1.82 -3.30 -26.96
N ASP A 212 -3.04 -3.74 -26.75
CA ASP A 212 -3.88 -4.13 -27.87
C ASP A 212 -4.96 -3.07 -28.12
N ASP A 213 -4.57 -2.01 -28.85
CA ASP A 213 -5.48 -1.01 -29.44
C ASP A 213 -6.60 -1.63 -30.30
N ASN A 214 -6.53 -2.93 -30.54
CA ASN A 214 -7.50 -3.66 -31.35
C ASN A 214 -8.69 -4.24 -30.57
N MET A 215 -8.67 -4.28 -29.23
CA MET A 215 -9.82 -4.78 -28.45
C MET A 215 -11.00 -3.81 -28.34
N TYR A 216 -10.81 -2.53 -28.66
CA TYR A 216 -11.89 -1.51 -28.67
C TYR A 216 -12.92 -1.67 -29.80
N ARG A 217 -12.71 -2.59 -30.75
CA ARG A 217 -13.59 -2.74 -31.93
C ARG A 217 -14.61 -3.86 -31.84
N SER A 218 -14.59 -4.67 -30.80
CA SER A 218 -15.61 -5.71 -30.58
C SER A 218 -16.44 -5.35 -29.35
N GLY A 219 -17.78 -5.40 -29.45
CA GLY A 219 -18.70 -5.11 -28.33
C GLY A 219 -18.48 -5.97 -27.08
N LEU A 220 -17.62 -6.99 -27.12
CA LEU A 220 -17.15 -7.78 -26.00
C LEU A 220 -16.06 -7.08 -25.18
N GLY A 221 -15.26 -6.18 -25.80
CA GLY A 221 -14.29 -5.34 -25.08
C GLY A 221 -15.01 -4.35 -24.16
N ASP A 222 -16.06 -3.72 -24.67
CA ASP A 222 -16.85 -2.73 -23.93
C ASP A 222 -17.53 -3.32 -22.67
N GLN A 223 -18.05 -4.55 -22.72
CA GLN A 223 -18.63 -5.20 -21.56
C GLN A 223 -17.61 -5.55 -20.48
N ARG A 224 -16.37 -5.91 -20.85
CA ARG A 224 -15.28 -6.20 -19.91
C ARG A 224 -14.80 -4.95 -19.22
N GLU A 225 -14.60 -3.89 -19.99
CA GLU A 225 -14.24 -2.58 -19.45
C GLU A 225 -15.29 -2.07 -18.48
N GLN A 226 -16.57 -2.20 -18.81
CA GLN A 226 -17.66 -1.86 -17.91
C GLN A 226 -17.68 -2.72 -16.64
N ALA A 227 -17.34 -4.00 -16.73
CA ALA A 227 -17.24 -4.89 -15.57
C ALA A 227 -16.05 -4.51 -14.68
N ALA A 228 -14.87 -4.24 -15.29
CA ALA A 228 -13.69 -3.78 -14.56
C ALA A 228 -13.95 -2.42 -13.89
N ASN A 229 -14.54 -1.46 -14.59
CA ASN A 229 -14.91 -0.16 -14.03
C ASN A 229 -15.90 -0.28 -12.85
N ARG A 230 -16.89 -1.18 -12.95
CA ARG A 230 -17.83 -1.44 -11.84
C ARG A 230 -17.13 -2.02 -10.63
N LEU A 231 -16.27 -3.03 -10.83
CA LEU A 231 -15.52 -3.63 -9.73
C LEU A 231 -14.53 -2.65 -9.11
N ALA A 232 -13.82 -1.85 -9.91
CA ALA A 232 -12.93 -0.78 -9.43
C ALA A 232 -13.68 0.23 -8.53
N ALA A 233 -14.87 0.65 -8.97
CA ALA A 233 -15.73 1.51 -8.17
C ALA A 233 -16.19 0.84 -6.87
N ASP A 234 -16.51 -0.46 -6.89
CA ASP A 234 -16.88 -1.23 -5.70
C ASP A 234 -15.71 -1.44 -4.72
N LEU A 235 -14.48 -1.51 -5.23
CA LEU A 235 -13.27 -1.60 -4.41
C LEU A 235 -12.99 -0.27 -3.70
N LEU A 236 -13.03 0.85 -4.41
CA LEU A 236 -12.71 2.18 -3.87
C LEU A 236 -13.84 2.81 -3.07
N MET A 237 -15.10 2.50 -3.42
CA MET A 237 -16.31 3.08 -2.84
C MET A 237 -17.26 1.98 -2.34
N PRO A 238 -16.85 1.20 -1.31
CA PRO A 238 -17.67 0.09 -0.80
C PRO A 238 -19.01 0.61 -0.27
N ALA A 239 -20.10 -0.08 -0.61
CA ALA A 239 -21.44 0.33 -0.19
C ALA A 239 -21.61 0.38 1.34
N LYS A 240 -20.90 -0.49 2.09
CA LYS A 240 -20.87 -0.44 3.55
C LYS A 240 -20.27 0.86 4.05
N VAL A 241 -19.08 1.23 3.55
CA VAL A 241 -18.38 2.46 3.95
C VAL A 241 -19.22 3.71 3.64
N ILE A 242 -19.86 3.75 2.46
CA ILE A 242 -20.78 4.86 2.12
C ILE A 242 -21.94 4.95 3.12
N ARG A 243 -22.54 3.82 3.54
CA ARG A 243 -23.59 3.83 4.57
C ARG A 243 -23.07 4.30 5.92
N ASP A 244 -21.89 3.85 6.31
CA ASP A 244 -21.26 4.22 7.59
C ASP A 244 -20.94 5.72 7.62
N LEU A 245 -20.43 6.30 6.51
CA LEU A 245 -20.22 7.76 6.38
C LEU A 245 -21.54 8.53 6.50
N ARG A 246 -22.62 8.06 5.85
CA ARG A 246 -23.95 8.67 6.00
C ARG A 246 -24.47 8.64 7.43
N ALA A 247 -24.25 7.52 8.13
CA ALA A 247 -24.64 7.39 9.54
C ALA A 247 -23.85 8.36 10.45
N GLN A 248 -22.65 8.78 10.05
CA GLN A 248 -21.82 9.79 10.70
C GLN A 248 -22.19 11.23 10.30
N GLY A 249 -23.23 11.43 9.48
CA GLY A 249 -23.66 12.76 9.01
C GLY A 249 -22.92 13.26 7.76
N ILE A 250 -22.01 12.47 7.21
CA ILE A 250 -21.27 12.81 5.99
C ILE A 250 -22.13 12.38 4.79
N GLY A 251 -22.85 13.34 4.19
CA GLY A 251 -23.85 13.08 3.15
C GLY A 251 -23.55 13.68 1.79
N SER A 252 -22.72 14.72 1.73
CA SER A 252 -22.40 15.41 0.48
C SER A 252 -21.44 14.57 -0.40
N PRO A 253 -21.61 14.58 -1.72
CA PRO A 253 -20.67 13.92 -2.64
C PRO A 253 -19.23 14.44 -2.50
N GLU A 254 -19.08 15.73 -2.21
CA GLU A 254 -17.82 16.43 -2.02
C GLU A 254 -17.06 15.83 -0.84
N GLU A 255 -17.65 15.82 0.36
CA GLU A 255 -17.05 15.27 1.57
C GLU A 255 -16.77 13.76 1.44
N MET A 256 -17.71 13.00 0.84
CA MET A 256 -17.51 11.58 0.59
C MET A 256 -16.33 11.31 -0.36
N SER A 257 -16.20 12.12 -1.42
CA SER A 257 -15.12 11.96 -2.40
C SER A 257 -13.75 12.17 -1.76
N GLU A 258 -13.62 13.17 -0.89
CA GLU A 258 -12.40 13.43 -0.12
C GLU A 258 -12.08 12.28 0.83
N ARG A 259 -13.05 11.82 1.61
CA ARG A 259 -12.88 10.71 2.56
C ARG A 259 -12.51 9.40 1.89
N LEU A 260 -13.02 9.12 0.69
CA LEU A 260 -12.75 7.89 -0.05
C LEU A 260 -11.53 8.01 -0.97
N GLY A 261 -10.97 9.21 -1.15
CA GLY A 261 -9.83 9.46 -2.04
C GLY A 261 -10.17 9.14 -3.50
N VAL A 262 -11.34 9.59 -3.95
CA VAL A 262 -11.84 9.42 -5.32
C VAL A 262 -12.23 10.77 -5.92
N SER A 263 -12.41 10.84 -7.24
CA SER A 263 -12.88 12.08 -7.87
C SER A 263 -14.35 12.35 -7.52
N LEU A 264 -14.72 13.62 -7.43
CA LEU A 264 -16.10 14.04 -7.21
C LEU A 264 -17.05 13.47 -8.29
N GLN A 265 -16.58 13.41 -9.53
CA GLN A 265 -17.36 12.82 -10.63
C GLN A 265 -17.63 11.32 -10.38
N ALA A 266 -16.62 10.55 -9.97
CA ALA A 266 -16.79 9.13 -9.64
C ALA A 266 -17.75 8.95 -8.47
N MET A 267 -17.67 9.82 -7.44
CA MET A 267 -18.57 9.77 -6.30
C MET A 267 -20.01 10.09 -6.67
N ARG A 268 -20.25 11.12 -7.48
CA ARG A 268 -21.59 11.46 -7.99
C ARG A 268 -22.19 10.32 -8.79
N LEU A 269 -21.39 9.70 -9.68
CA LEU A 269 -21.81 8.53 -10.45
C LEU A 269 -22.19 7.35 -9.54
N ARG A 270 -21.38 7.09 -8.51
CA ARG A 270 -21.63 6.05 -7.51
C ARG A 270 -22.92 6.26 -6.73
N LEU A 271 -23.26 7.52 -6.43
CA LEU A 271 -24.49 7.90 -5.73
C LEU A 271 -25.71 7.97 -6.65
N GLY A 272 -25.56 7.76 -7.96
CA GLY A 272 -26.63 7.89 -8.94
C GLY A 272 -27.05 9.32 -9.21
N ILE A 273 -26.23 10.31 -8.84
CA ILE A 273 -26.47 11.72 -9.07
C ILE A 273 -26.03 12.03 -10.50
N ARG A 274 -26.98 12.15 -11.41
CA ARG A 274 -26.71 12.62 -12.77
C ARG A 274 -26.46 14.12 -12.73
N GLY A 275 -25.32 14.57 -13.25
CA GLY A 275 -25.09 15.99 -13.49
C GLY A 275 -26.19 16.50 -14.43
N ARG A 276 -26.80 17.63 -14.10
CA ARG A 276 -27.53 18.39 -15.10
C ARG A 276 -26.44 19.01 -15.98
N ASP A 277 -26.35 18.52 -17.22
CA ASP A 277 -25.60 19.22 -18.26
C ASP A 277 -26.23 20.62 -18.40
N HIS A 278 -25.43 21.62 -18.09
CA HIS A 278 -25.73 23.03 -18.45
C HIS A 278 -24.88 23.43 -19.63
#